data_1a814b52ef4ee67ca2351b9ca2dd644f
#
_entry.id   1a814b52ef4ee67ca2351b9ca2dd644f
#
_cell.length_a   1.000
_cell.length_b   1.000
_cell.length_c   1.000
_cell.angle_alpha   90.00
_cell.angle_beta   90.00
_cell.angle_gamma   90.00
#
_symmetry.space_group_name_H-M   'P 1'
#
loop_
_entity.id
_entity.type
_entity.pdbx_description
1 polymer ?
#
loop_
_entity_poly.entity_id
_entity_poly.type
_entity_poly.pdbx_seq_one_letter_code
_entity_poly.pdbx_strand_id
1 'polypeptide(L)'
;MDIREIIDYLKNYDGRPLKLMEVCGTHTAAIFKNGIRDLISPKIRLISGPGCPVCVTPTAYIDACTAFAKGENQELLTFGDMMKVPGMNGSLSENKTSANITVMYSPFEAIEKAKADPSKLIGVAAVGFETTVPAYALMLQQARKQGIGNIRLITALKTVLPALEWICENQNDVDGFICPGHVSVITGIHVYDELAAKYGKPFVVAGFEAEHILATVYRIVRQIETGESQSENLYRNAVRDDGNAKALAVIDEVFETGPAVWRGLGEIAGSGLYLRGEYAAYDGGSRGLSEDMELPAACRCGDVIVGRIDPDECPMFGKGCDPMAPYGPCMVSAEGSCGIWYRNKH
;
A
#
# COMPACT_ATOMS: atom_id res chain seq x y z
N MET A 1 -27.30 6.03 15.68
CA MET A 1 -27.27 4.69 16.30
C MET A 1 -26.11 4.69 17.27
N ASP A 2 -26.32 4.22 18.49
CA ASP A 2 -25.27 4.08 19.50
C ASP A 2 -24.32 2.93 19.09
N ILE A 3 -23.04 3.01 19.48
CA ILE A 3 -22.05 1.97 19.17
C ILE A 3 -22.45 0.59 19.72
N ARG A 4 -23.15 0.54 20.86
CA ARG A 4 -23.67 -0.70 21.42
C ARG A 4 -24.71 -1.36 20.52
N GLU A 5 -25.60 -0.57 19.94
CA GLU A 5 -26.61 -1.06 18.98
C GLU A 5 -25.93 -1.61 17.71
N ILE A 6 -24.87 -0.96 17.25
CA ILE A 6 -24.07 -1.44 16.11
C ILE A 6 -23.43 -2.79 16.43
N ILE A 7 -22.77 -2.93 17.60
CA ILE A 7 -22.14 -4.19 18.01
C ILE A 7 -23.19 -5.29 18.13
N ASP A 8 -24.31 -5.01 18.79
CA ASP A 8 -25.40 -6.00 18.95
C ASP A 8 -25.95 -6.46 17.61
N TYR A 9 -26.12 -5.52 16.67
CA TYR A 9 -26.55 -5.83 15.30
C TYR A 9 -25.55 -6.72 14.58
N LEU A 10 -24.27 -6.34 14.56
CA LEU A 10 -23.21 -7.07 13.86
C LEU A 10 -22.97 -8.45 14.48
N LYS A 11 -23.03 -8.57 15.81
CA LYS A 11 -22.85 -9.82 16.54
C LYS A 11 -23.98 -10.81 16.26
N ASN A 12 -25.20 -10.31 16.11
CA ASN A 12 -26.40 -11.12 15.85
C ASN A 12 -26.72 -11.26 14.36
N TYR A 13 -25.83 -10.77 13.46
CA TYR A 13 -26.04 -10.91 12.03
C TYR A 13 -26.14 -12.39 11.64
N ASP A 14 -27.27 -12.77 11.07
CA ASP A 14 -27.59 -14.15 10.66
C ASP A 14 -27.92 -14.29 9.16
N GLY A 15 -27.59 -13.27 8.35
CA GLY A 15 -27.71 -13.31 6.90
C GLY A 15 -26.75 -14.32 6.25
N ARG A 16 -26.57 -14.20 4.93
CA ARG A 16 -25.58 -15.00 4.20
C ARG A 16 -24.16 -14.66 4.65
N PRO A 17 -23.18 -15.58 4.53
CA PRO A 17 -21.78 -15.23 4.77
C PRO A 17 -21.34 -14.05 3.91
N LEU A 18 -20.62 -13.12 4.51
CA LEU A 18 -20.06 -11.93 3.88
C LEU A 18 -18.54 -11.92 4.01
N LYS A 19 -17.86 -11.49 2.94
CA LYS A 19 -16.42 -11.26 2.92
C LYS A 19 -16.16 -9.78 2.64
N LEU A 20 -15.68 -9.05 3.65
CA LEU A 20 -15.39 -7.62 3.56
C LEU A 20 -13.89 -7.41 3.55
N MET A 21 -13.38 -6.69 2.54
CA MET A 21 -11.95 -6.43 2.38
C MET A 21 -11.57 -5.07 2.93
N GLU A 22 -10.62 -5.04 3.87
CA GLU A 22 -9.95 -3.79 4.23
C GLU A 22 -8.70 -3.58 3.37
N VAL A 23 -8.44 -2.33 2.95
CA VAL A 23 -7.37 -2.00 2.00
C VAL A 23 -6.38 -1.01 2.64
N CYS A 24 -6.02 -1.28 3.89
CA CYS A 24 -5.05 -0.47 4.64
C CYS A 24 -4.45 -1.26 5.80
N GLY A 25 -3.13 -1.42 5.84
CA GLY A 25 -2.46 -2.11 6.95
C GLY A 25 -2.78 -1.52 8.32
N THR A 26 -3.04 -0.20 8.41
CA THR A 26 -3.47 0.45 9.65
C THR A 26 -4.85 -0.06 10.11
N HIS A 27 -5.78 -0.33 9.16
CA HIS A 27 -7.05 -0.98 9.51
C HIS A 27 -6.84 -2.41 10.00
N THR A 28 -5.98 -3.21 9.33
CA THR A 28 -5.62 -4.55 9.79
C THR A 28 -5.13 -4.52 11.24
N ALA A 29 -4.20 -3.61 11.55
CA ALA A 29 -3.66 -3.46 12.90
C ALA A 29 -4.73 -3.03 13.92
N ALA A 30 -5.60 -2.08 13.56
CA ALA A 30 -6.68 -1.60 14.41
C ALA A 30 -7.74 -2.69 14.68
N ILE A 31 -8.09 -3.49 13.68
CA ILE A 31 -9.00 -4.64 13.81
C ILE A 31 -8.47 -5.64 14.83
N PHE A 32 -7.17 -5.96 14.79
CA PHE A 32 -6.56 -6.85 15.78
C PHE A 32 -6.48 -6.22 17.17
N LYS A 33 -5.92 -5.01 17.26
CA LYS A 33 -5.72 -4.31 18.53
C LYS A 33 -7.00 -4.16 19.34
N ASN A 34 -8.13 -3.98 18.66
CA ASN A 34 -9.43 -3.75 19.29
C ASN A 34 -10.33 -5.00 19.33
N GLY A 35 -9.83 -6.17 18.93
CA GLY A 35 -10.60 -7.42 18.96
C GLY A 35 -11.89 -7.39 18.12
N ILE A 36 -11.91 -6.61 17.02
CA ILE A 36 -13.14 -6.35 16.25
C ILE A 36 -13.73 -7.65 15.69
N ARG A 37 -12.88 -8.63 15.33
CA ARG A 37 -13.36 -9.94 14.84
C ARG A 37 -14.21 -10.69 15.86
N ASP A 38 -13.96 -10.52 17.16
CA ASP A 38 -14.72 -11.17 18.25
C ASP A 38 -16.03 -10.43 18.59
N LEU A 39 -16.16 -9.19 18.10
CA LEU A 39 -17.34 -8.35 18.30
C LEU A 39 -18.40 -8.51 17.21
N ILE A 40 -18.10 -9.23 16.13
CA ILE A 40 -19.00 -9.40 14.98
C ILE A 40 -19.35 -10.88 14.76
N SER A 41 -20.42 -11.15 14.03
CA SER A 41 -20.84 -12.50 13.66
C SER A 41 -19.73 -13.22 12.85
N PRO A 42 -19.49 -14.53 13.10
CA PRO A 42 -18.56 -15.33 12.30
C PRO A 42 -18.95 -15.42 10.82
N LYS A 43 -20.18 -15.03 10.46
CA LYS A 43 -20.64 -14.89 9.09
C LYS A 43 -20.10 -13.65 8.40
N ILE A 44 -19.52 -12.68 9.12
CA ILE A 44 -18.88 -11.49 8.56
C ILE A 44 -17.36 -11.69 8.67
N ARG A 45 -16.72 -12.09 7.57
CA ARG A 45 -15.26 -12.28 7.50
C ARG A 45 -14.59 -11.01 7.05
N LEU A 46 -13.70 -10.45 7.90
CA LEU A 46 -12.82 -9.34 7.53
C LEU A 46 -11.52 -9.89 6.97
N ILE A 47 -11.20 -9.55 5.72
CA ILE A 47 -9.98 -9.97 5.03
C ILE A 47 -9.11 -8.78 4.69
N SER A 48 -7.78 -9.00 4.65
CA SER A 48 -6.83 -7.98 4.23
C SER A 48 -6.72 -7.93 2.70
N GLY A 49 -6.62 -6.72 2.15
CA GLY A 49 -6.38 -6.45 0.74
C GLY A 49 -4.98 -5.87 0.48
N PRO A 50 -4.69 -5.40 -0.75
CA PRO A 50 -3.39 -4.89 -1.18
C PRO A 50 -3.08 -3.48 -0.62
N GLY A 51 -3.27 -3.26 0.68
CA GLY A 51 -3.18 -1.96 1.36
C GLY A 51 -1.77 -1.56 1.84
N CYS A 52 -0.73 -2.33 1.52
CA CYS A 52 0.64 -2.04 1.95
C CYS A 52 1.55 -1.87 0.73
N PRO A 53 2.11 -0.66 0.48
CA PRO A 53 2.93 -0.40 -0.71
C PRO A 53 4.22 -1.21 -0.73
N VAL A 54 4.83 -1.47 0.42
CA VAL A 54 6.03 -2.32 0.54
C VAL A 54 5.72 -3.76 0.12
N CYS A 55 4.55 -4.26 0.53
CA CYS A 55 4.14 -5.65 0.29
C CYS A 55 3.92 -5.96 -1.19
N VAL A 56 3.47 -4.97 -1.95
CA VAL A 56 3.16 -5.09 -3.38
C VAL A 56 4.30 -4.66 -4.30
N THR A 57 5.47 -4.31 -3.74
CA THR A 57 6.66 -3.94 -4.51
C THR A 57 7.32 -5.18 -5.12
N PRO A 58 7.57 -5.22 -6.45
CA PRO A 58 8.18 -6.36 -7.12
C PRO A 58 9.66 -6.54 -6.75
N THR A 59 10.17 -7.77 -6.87
CA THR A 59 11.57 -8.09 -6.57
C THR A 59 12.57 -7.33 -7.43
N ALA A 60 12.28 -7.18 -8.71
CA ALA A 60 13.15 -6.42 -9.63
C ALA A 60 13.39 -4.98 -9.18
N TYR A 61 12.46 -4.38 -8.44
CA TYR A 61 12.67 -3.06 -7.86
C TYR A 61 13.80 -3.04 -6.81
N ILE A 62 13.86 -4.06 -5.96
CA ILE A 62 14.93 -4.19 -4.94
C ILE A 62 16.28 -4.39 -5.62
N ASP A 63 16.32 -5.21 -6.68
CA ASP A 63 17.53 -5.45 -7.45
C ASP A 63 17.99 -4.18 -8.20
N ALA A 64 17.06 -3.41 -8.78
CA ALA A 64 17.38 -2.12 -9.42
C ALA A 64 17.95 -1.11 -8.41
N CYS A 65 17.36 -1.01 -7.22
CA CYS A 65 17.86 -0.19 -6.13
C CYS A 65 19.26 -0.63 -5.67
N THR A 66 19.48 -1.94 -5.55
CA THR A 66 20.79 -2.50 -5.19
C THR A 66 21.84 -2.22 -6.28
N ALA A 67 21.49 -2.40 -7.55
CA ALA A 67 22.35 -2.10 -8.68
C ALA A 67 22.75 -0.62 -8.71
N PHE A 68 21.79 0.29 -8.51
CA PHE A 68 22.06 1.72 -8.38
C PHE A 68 23.06 1.99 -7.26
N ALA A 69 22.82 1.45 -6.06
CA ALA A 69 23.66 1.69 -4.89
C ALA A 69 25.09 1.14 -4.98
N LYS A 70 25.34 0.20 -5.91
CA LYS A 70 26.67 -0.33 -6.22
C LYS A 70 27.44 0.49 -7.24
N GLY A 71 26.79 1.47 -7.87
CA GLY A 71 27.44 2.35 -8.85
C GLY A 71 28.49 3.24 -8.22
N GLU A 72 29.53 3.56 -9.00
CA GLU A 72 30.59 4.48 -8.56
C GLU A 72 30.02 5.88 -8.33
N ASN A 73 30.38 6.50 -7.22
CA ASN A 73 29.85 7.81 -6.80
C ASN A 73 28.33 7.90 -6.69
N GLN A 74 27.66 6.78 -6.39
CA GLN A 74 26.21 6.73 -6.17
C GLN A 74 25.91 6.42 -4.70
N GLU A 75 24.82 6.99 -4.19
CA GLU A 75 24.29 6.70 -2.86
C GLU A 75 22.77 6.53 -2.97
N LEU A 76 22.23 5.44 -2.43
CA LEU A 76 20.79 5.19 -2.38
C LEU A 76 20.23 5.58 -1.02
N LEU A 77 19.17 6.39 -1.02
CA LEU A 77 18.35 6.69 0.15
C LEU A 77 17.07 5.85 0.10
N THR A 78 16.72 5.22 1.20
CA THR A 78 15.51 4.39 1.31
C THR A 78 14.90 4.49 2.71
N PHE A 79 13.60 4.25 2.84
CA PHE A 79 12.98 4.08 4.15
C PHE A 79 13.38 2.75 4.80
N GLY A 80 13.36 2.72 6.13
CA GLY A 80 13.87 1.59 6.91
C GLY A 80 13.12 0.28 6.68
N ASP A 81 11.83 0.33 6.38
CA ASP A 81 11.00 -0.85 6.10
C ASP A 81 11.36 -1.55 4.78
N MET A 82 11.99 -0.83 3.83
CA MET A 82 12.48 -1.42 2.59
C MET A 82 13.76 -2.24 2.76
N MET A 83 14.51 -2.01 3.84
CA MET A 83 15.85 -2.61 4.03
C MET A 83 15.85 -4.14 4.03
N LYS A 84 14.80 -4.76 4.57
CA LYS A 84 14.68 -6.24 4.67
C LYS A 84 13.80 -6.86 3.59
N VAL A 85 13.27 -6.08 2.65
CA VAL A 85 12.46 -6.62 1.56
C VAL A 85 13.35 -7.47 0.64
N PRO A 86 12.99 -8.73 0.38
CA PRO A 86 13.83 -9.60 -0.44
C PRO A 86 13.76 -9.25 -1.92
N GLY A 87 14.92 -9.12 -2.56
CA GLY A 87 15.12 -9.14 -4.01
C GLY A 87 15.67 -10.50 -4.47
N MET A 88 15.93 -10.69 -5.76
CA MET A 88 16.57 -11.92 -6.29
C MET A 88 17.98 -12.10 -5.75
N ASN A 89 18.71 -11.00 -5.59
CA ASN A 89 20.11 -10.98 -5.16
C ASN A 89 20.23 -10.54 -3.68
N GLY A 90 19.24 -10.87 -2.86
CA GLY A 90 19.18 -10.50 -1.46
C GLY A 90 18.49 -9.14 -1.22
N SER A 91 18.30 -8.80 0.05
CA SER A 91 17.73 -7.54 0.48
C SER A 91 18.73 -6.39 0.44
N LEU A 92 18.24 -5.14 0.55
CA LEU A 92 19.11 -3.97 0.67
C LEU A 92 20.03 -4.05 1.90
N SER A 93 19.56 -4.62 3.02
CA SER A 93 20.36 -4.80 4.24
C SER A 93 21.50 -5.78 4.07
N GLU A 94 21.30 -6.88 3.34
CA GLU A 94 22.34 -7.86 3.04
C GLU A 94 23.40 -7.32 2.09
N ASN A 95 23.01 -6.42 1.19
CA ASN A 95 23.91 -5.75 0.25
C ASN A 95 24.59 -4.50 0.81
N LYS A 96 24.25 -4.03 2.02
CA LYS A 96 24.74 -2.75 2.58
C LYS A 96 26.25 -2.64 2.69
N THR A 97 26.97 -3.74 2.87
CA THR A 97 28.44 -3.74 2.94
C THR A 97 29.11 -3.57 1.58
N SER A 98 28.43 -3.89 0.49
CA SER A 98 28.91 -3.80 -0.89
C SER A 98 28.26 -2.67 -1.69
N ALA A 99 27.34 -1.93 -1.08
CA ALA A 99 26.55 -0.88 -1.72
C ALA A 99 26.39 0.31 -0.77
N ASN A 100 26.36 1.51 -1.32
CA ASN A 100 26.20 2.74 -0.55
C ASN A 100 24.71 3.02 -0.31
N ILE A 101 24.17 2.51 0.80
CA ILE A 101 22.74 2.60 1.15
C ILE A 101 22.58 3.29 2.48
N THR A 102 21.77 4.34 2.52
CA THR A 102 21.44 5.12 3.72
C THR A 102 19.95 5.08 3.98
N VAL A 103 19.55 4.85 5.23
CA VAL A 103 18.16 4.97 5.65
C VAL A 103 17.83 6.45 5.82
N MET A 104 16.77 6.90 5.15
CA MET A 104 16.22 8.24 5.27
C MET A 104 14.92 8.23 6.09
N TYR A 105 14.59 9.38 6.67
CA TYR A 105 13.33 9.65 7.36
C TYR A 105 12.45 10.63 6.59
N SER A 106 13.03 11.33 5.60
CA SER A 106 12.32 12.25 4.72
C SER A 106 12.96 12.24 3.33
N PRO A 107 12.16 12.28 2.23
CA PRO A 107 12.71 12.43 0.88
C PRO A 107 13.55 13.69 0.70
N PHE A 108 13.32 14.74 1.50
CA PHE A 108 14.06 16.01 1.44
C PHE A 108 15.53 15.88 1.83
N GLU A 109 15.92 14.82 2.53
CA GLU A 109 17.32 14.53 2.81
C GLU A 109 18.15 14.34 1.53
N ALA A 110 17.51 13.92 0.41
CA ALA A 110 18.17 13.84 -0.88
C ALA A 110 18.70 15.19 -1.36
N ILE A 111 17.97 16.28 -1.11
CA ILE A 111 18.37 17.64 -1.46
C ILE A 111 19.63 18.05 -0.69
N GLU A 112 19.65 17.80 0.62
CA GLU A 112 20.78 18.16 1.46
C GLU A 112 22.04 17.36 1.09
N LYS A 113 21.89 16.06 0.83
CA LYS A 113 23.01 15.21 0.39
C LYS A 113 23.53 15.60 -1.00
N ALA A 114 22.61 15.86 -1.94
CA ALA A 114 22.99 16.30 -3.30
C ALA A 114 23.74 17.63 -3.32
N LYS A 115 23.42 18.55 -2.42
CA LYS A 115 24.15 19.81 -2.24
C LYS A 115 25.50 19.62 -1.56
N ALA A 116 25.56 18.75 -0.56
CA ALA A 116 26.79 18.52 0.19
C ALA A 116 27.89 17.90 -0.66
N ASP A 117 27.53 17.08 -1.66
CA ASP A 117 28.47 16.48 -2.59
C ASP A 117 27.89 16.47 -4.02
N PRO A 118 28.11 17.55 -4.81
CA PRO A 118 27.63 17.62 -6.19
C PRO A 118 28.22 16.60 -7.15
N SER A 119 29.32 15.92 -6.80
CA SER A 119 29.93 14.87 -7.60
C SER A 119 29.22 13.52 -7.44
N LYS A 120 28.45 13.37 -6.38
CA LYS A 120 27.73 12.15 -6.04
C LYS A 120 26.31 12.17 -6.63
N LEU A 121 25.88 11.06 -7.20
CA LEU A 121 24.51 10.86 -7.65
C LEU A 121 23.67 10.24 -6.51
N ILE A 122 22.63 10.94 -6.09
CA ILE A 122 21.77 10.52 -4.99
C ILE A 122 20.51 9.83 -5.55
N GLY A 123 20.41 8.54 -5.33
CA GLY A 123 19.21 7.77 -5.62
C GLY A 123 18.20 7.83 -4.47
N VAL A 124 16.93 7.91 -4.77
CA VAL A 124 15.84 7.85 -3.80
C VAL A 124 14.94 6.68 -4.17
N ALA A 125 14.91 5.67 -3.32
CA ALA A 125 13.99 4.54 -3.46
C ALA A 125 12.58 4.99 -3.04
N ALA A 126 11.76 5.33 -4.02
CA ALA A 126 10.41 5.87 -3.79
C ALA A 126 9.37 4.76 -3.84
N VAL A 127 8.92 4.34 -2.68
CA VAL A 127 7.81 3.38 -2.48
C VAL A 127 6.69 4.10 -1.74
N GLY A 128 5.45 3.88 -2.16
CA GLY A 128 4.29 4.49 -1.50
C GLY A 128 3.03 4.44 -2.34
N PHE A 129 1.93 4.73 -1.69
CA PHE A 129 0.64 5.04 -2.32
C PHE A 129 0.43 6.56 -2.34
N GLU A 130 -0.77 7.00 -2.71
CA GLU A 130 -1.14 8.41 -2.86
C GLU A 130 -0.76 9.28 -1.66
N THR A 131 -0.72 8.71 -0.46
CA THR A 131 -0.34 9.41 0.77
C THR A 131 1.10 9.91 0.79
N THR A 132 2.01 9.17 0.17
CA THR A 132 3.46 9.44 0.21
C THR A 132 3.93 10.22 -1.03
N VAL A 133 3.22 10.08 -2.13
CA VAL A 133 3.57 10.68 -3.44
C VAL A 133 3.79 12.20 -3.37
N PRO A 134 2.95 13.00 -2.67
CA PRO A 134 3.15 14.45 -2.59
C PRO A 134 4.51 14.86 -2.02
N ALA A 135 5.05 14.09 -1.08
CA ALA A 135 6.36 14.39 -0.49
C ALA A 135 7.51 14.23 -1.50
N TYR A 136 7.45 13.20 -2.35
CA TYR A 136 8.42 13.02 -3.44
C TYR A 136 8.26 14.10 -4.53
N ALA A 137 7.02 14.43 -4.88
CA ALA A 137 6.74 15.48 -5.86
C ALA A 137 7.29 16.84 -5.40
N LEU A 138 6.99 17.24 -4.16
CA LEU A 138 7.50 18.49 -3.59
C LEU A 138 9.03 18.50 -3.47
N MET A 139 9.65 17.37 -3.13
CA MET A 139 11.11 17.25 -3.13
C MET A 139 11.70 17.50 -4.52
N LEU A 140 11.11 16.91 -5.58
CA LEU A 140 11.58 17.14 -6.96
C LEU A 140 11.33 18.57 -7.45
N GLN A 141 10.17 19.16 -7.13
CA GLN A 141 9.92 20.59 -7.42
C GLN A 141 10.96 21.48 -6.76
N GLN A 142 11.30 21.19 -5.49
CA GLN A 142 12.33 21.96 -4.78
C GLN A 142 13.72 21.74 -5.39
N ALA A 143 14.10 20.50 -5.71
CA ALA A 143 15.37 20.20 -6.38
C ALA A 143 15.51 20.95 -7.69
N ARG A 144 14.45 20.90 -8.53
CA ARG A 144 14.42 21.64 -9.81
C ARG A 144 14.53 23.15 -9.62
N LYS A 145 13.76 23.73 -8.70
CA LYS A 145 13.81 25.17 -8.37
C LYS A 145 15.21 25.63 -7.94
N GLN A 146 15.97 24.74 -7.30
CA GLN A 146 17.33 25.01 -6.83
C GLN A 146 18.43 24.61 -7.82
N GLY A 147 18.09 24.10 -9.00
CA GLY A 147 19.05 23.66 -10.01
C GLY A 147 19.83 22.41 -9.63
N ILE A 148 19.31 21.58 -8.73
CA ILE A 148 19.95 20.35 -8.28
C ILE A 148 19.64 19.23 -9.28
N GLY A 149 20.64 18.76 -10.03
CA GLY A 149 20.48 17.77 -11.09
C GLY A 149 21.00 16.36 -10.75
N ASN A 150 21.67 16.21 -9.62
CA ASN A 150 22.32 14.97 -9.17
C ASN A 150 21.44 14.12 -8.23
N ILE A 151 20.11 14.16 -8.43
CA ILE A 151 19.12 13.28 -7.77
C ILE A 151 18.52 12.35 -8.82
N ARG A 152 18.26 11.10 -8.44
CA ARG A 152 17.48 10.13 -9.22
C ARG A 152 16.40 9.51 -8.36
N LEU A 153 15.16 9.47 -8.86
CA LEU A 153 14.03 8.82 -8.23
C LEU A 153 13.81 7.46 -8.89
N ILE A 154 13.96 6.38 -8.15
CA ILE A 154 13.59 5.03 -8.59
C ILE A 154 12.21 4.77 -7.99
N THR A 155 11.16 4.79 -8.82
CA THR A 155 9.79 4.76 -8.32
C THR A 155 9.17 3.37 -8.41
N ALA A 156 8.59 2.90 -7.29
CA ALA A 156 7.56 1.89 -7.19
C ALA A 156 6.30 2.51 -6.55
N LEU A 157 6.05 3.79 -6.86
CA LEU A 157 4.85 4.49 -6.44
C LEU A 157 3.63 3.93 -7.18
N LYS A 158 2.55 3.71 -6.45
CA LYS A 158 1.34 3.07 -6.98
C LYS A 158 0.09 3.81 -6.53
N THR A 159 -1.01 3.61 -7.26
CA THR A 159 -2.34 4.12 -6.93
C THR A 159 -3.26 2.97 -6.59
N VAL A 160 -4.07 3.14 -5.54
CA VAL A 160 -4.88 2.06 -4.97
C VAL A 160 -6.10 1.73 -5.83
N LEU A 161 -6.71 2.72 -6.49
CA LEU A 161 -7.97 2.55 -7.21
C LEU A 161 -7.91 1.45 -8.30
N PRO A 162 -6.88 1.40 -9.18
CA PRO A 162 -6.78 0.33 -10.18
C PRO A 162 -6.60 -1.07 -9.56
N ALA A 163 -5.98 -1.16 -8.38
CA ALA A 163 -5.86 -2.44 -7.67
C ALA A 163 -7.20 -2.90 -7.09
N LEU A 164 -8.04 -1.98 -6.61
CA LEU A 164 -9.41 -2.30 -6.18
C LEU A 164 -10.26 -2.77 -7.36
N GLU A 165 -10.14 -2.13 -8.51
CA GLU A 165 -10.80 -2.56 -9.74
C GLU A 165 -10.36 -3.97 -10.13
N TRP A 166 -9.06 -4.23 -10.11
CA TRP A 166 -8.51 -5.56 -10.36
C TRP A 166 -9.09 -6.63 -9.41
N ILE A 167 -9.23 -6.30 -8.10
CA ILE A 167 -9.87 -7.19 -7.11
C ILE A 167 -11.32 -7.46 -7.48
N CYS A 168 -12.08 -6.44 -7.85
CA CYS A 168 -13.48 -6.59 -8.25
C CYS A 168 -13.63 -7.51 -9.48
N GLU A 169 -12.71 -7.45 -10.43
CA GLU A 169 -12.71 -8.25 -11.65
C GLU A 169 -12.26 -9.71 -11.41
N ASN A 170 -11.32 -9.92 -10.49
CA ASN A 170 -10.68 -11.23 -10.31
C ASN A 170 -11.12 -11.98 -9.05
N GLN A 171 -11.91 -11.34 -8.17
CA GLN A 171 -12.42 -11.93 -6.93
C GLN A 171 -13.89 -11.57 -6.71
N ASN A 172 -14.77 -12.41 -7.24
CA ASN A 172 -16.22 -12.20 -7.15
C ASN A 172 -16.79 -12.40 -5.74
N ASP A 173 -16.04 -13.04 -4.85
CA ASP A 173 -16.46 -13.40 -3.50
C ASP A 173 -16.22 -12.30 -2.45
N VAL A 174 -15.64 -11.16 -2.83
CA VAL A 174 -15.57 -9.97 -1.97
C VAL A 174 -16.88 -9.19 -2.10
N ASP A 175 -17.58 -8.99 -0.98
CA ASP A 175 -18.89 -8.37 -0.93
C ASP A 175 -18.88 -6.86 -0.75
N GLY A 176 -17.80 -6.30 -0.19
CA GLY A 176 -17.69 -4.86 0.05
C GLY A 176 -16.30 -4.48 0.57
N PHE A 177 -16.02 -3.17 0.59
CA PHE A 177 -14.69 -2.64 0.86
C PHE A 177 -14.69 -1.62 2.00
N ILE A 178 -13.77 -1.82 2.95
CA ILE A 178 -13.36 -0.81 3.92
C ILE A 178 -12.22 -0.02 3.27
N CYS A 179 -12.55 1.15 2.72
CA CYS A 179 -11.61 1.96 1.96
C CYS A 179 -10.59 2.66 2.86
N PRO A 180 -9.34 2.83 2.38
CA PRO A 180 -8.23 3.34 3.19
C PRO A 180 -8.40 4.83 3.50
N GLY A 181 -8.61 5.16 4.78
CA GLY A 181 -8.81 6.54 5.23
C GLY A 181 -7.65 7.47 4.84
N HIS A 182 -6.39 7.02 4.99
CA HIS A 182 -5.22 7.82 4.63
C HIS A 182 -5.18 8.17 3.12
N VAL A 183 -5.42 7.18 2.24
CA VAL A 183 -5.47 7.42 0.78
C VAL A 183 -6.60 8.37 0.46
N SER A 184 -7.79 8.16 1.06
CA SER A 184 -8.96 8.98 0.80
C SER A 184 -8.82 10.44 1.30
N VAL A 185 -7.90 10.73 2.24
CA VAL A 185 -7.53 12.14 2.56
C VAL A 185 -6.95 12.85 1.33
N ILE A 186 -6.24 12.12 0.48
CA ILE A 186 -5.67 12.67 -0.76
C ILE A 186 -6.69 12.64 -1.89
N THR A 187 -7.34 11.50 -2.13
CA THR A 187 -8.15 11.24 -3.32
C THR A 187 -9.61 11.67 -3.19
N GLY A 188 -10.13 11.75 -1.98
CA GLY A 188 -11.56 11.93 -1.71
C GLY A 188 -12.34 10.62 -1.78
N ILE A 189 -13.69 10.75 -1.70
CA ILE A 189 -14.61 9.61 -1.77
C ILE A 189 -15.09 9.33 -3.20
N HIS A 190 -15.23 10.36 -4.03
CA HIS A 190 -15.83 10.24 -5.37
C HIS A 190 -15.04 9.32 -6.31
N VAL A 191 -13.77 9.06 -6.03
CA VAL A 191 -12.96 8.09 -6.82
C VAL A 191 -13.53 6.67 -6.76
N TYR A 192 -14.35 6.34 -5.75
CA TYR A 192 -14.95 5.01 -5.61
C TYR A 192 -16.36 4.90 -6.22
N ASP A 193 -16.98 6.01 -6.63
CA ASP A 193 -18.37 6.03 -7.13
C ASP A 193 -18.56 5.12 -8.35
N GLU A 194 -17.63 5.21 -9.32
CA GLU A 194 -17.68 4.39 -10.52
C GLU A 194 -17.52 2.88 -10.23
N LEU A 195 -16.64 2.53 -9.28
CA LEU A 195 -16.44 1.13 -8.88
C LEU A 195 -17.67 0.60 -8.15
N ALA A 196 -18.26 1.38 -7.25
CA ALA A 196 -19.48 0.99 -6.55
C ALA A 196 -20.63 0.72 -7.53
N ALA A 197 -20.83 1.60 -8.50
CA ALA A 197 -21.86 1.46 -9.53
C ALA A 197 -21.56 0.29 -10.49
N LYS A 198 -20.33 0.15 -10.97
CA LYS A 198 -19.93 -0.88 -11.95
C LYS A 198 -20.02 -2.29 -11.39
N TYR A 199 -19.59 -2.50 -10.14
CA TYR A 199 -19.48 -3.82 -9.54
C TYR A 199 -20.60 -4.16 -8.56
N GLY A 200 -21.49 -3.22 -8.27
CA GLY A 200 -22.59 -3.43 -7.32
C GLY A 200 -22.13 -3.75 -5.92
N LYS A 201 -21.05 -3.11 -5.44
CA LYS A 201 -20.43 -3.36 -4.13
C LYS A 201 -20.29 -2.07 -3.33
N PRO A 202 -20.52 -2.10 -2.01
CA PRO A 202 -20.27 -0.94 -1.15
C PRO A 202 -18.78 -0.63 -1.01
N PHE A 203 -18.42 0.66 -1.08
CA PHE A 203 -17.09 1.20 -0.81
C PHE A 203 -17.20 2.23 0.30
N VAL A 204 -16.81 1.89 1.52
CA VAL A 204 -17.00 2.78 2.66
C VAL A 204 -15.68 3.19 3.27
N VAL A 205 -15.39 4.50 3.30
CA VAL A 205 -14.16 5.04 3.88
C VAL A 205 -14.27 5.07 5.40
N ALA A 206 -13.29 4.45 6.06
CA ALA A 206 -13.20 4.38 7.52
C ALA A 206 -12.05 5.22 8.07
N GLY A 207 -12.25 5.75 9.29
CA GLY A 207 -11.16 6.11 10.19
C GLY A 207 -10.57 4.87 10.86
N PHE A 208 -9.66 5.08 11.83
CA PHE A 208 -8.85 4.00 12.41
C PHE A 208 -9.26 3.61 13.83
N GLU A 209 -10.17 4.36 14.44
CA GLU A 209 -10.72 4.01 15.76
C GLU A 209 -11.69 2.83 15.64
N ALA A 210 -11.79 2.04 16.71
CA ALA A 210 -12.66 0.86 16.73
C ALA A 210 -14.11 1.18 16.33
N GLU A 211 -14.63 2.29 16.83
CA GLU A 211 -15.99 2.76 16.54
C GLU A 211 -16.18 3.08 15.05
N HIS A 212 -15.18 3.70 14.41
CA HIS A 212 -15.22 4.01 12.98
C HIS A 212 -15.25 2.73 12.14
N ILE A 213 -14.42 1.74 12.49
CA ILE A 213 -14.36 0.46 11.77
C ILE A 213 -15.67 -0.32 11.94
N LEU A 214 -16.20 -0.40 13.17
CA LEU A 214 -17.48 -1.07 13.43
C LEU A 214 -18.65 -0.39 12.71
N ALA A 215 -18.70 0.95 12.72
CA ALA A 215 -19.70 1.71 11.98
C ALA A 215 -19.58 1.45 10.47
N THR A 216 -18.36 1.34 9.95
CA THR A 216 -18.11 1.05 8.53
C THR A 216 -18.57 -0.36 8.18
N VAL A 217 -18.22 -1.38 8.97
CA VAL A 217 -18.71 -2.75 8.78
C VAL A 217 -20.24 -2.77 8.79
N TYR A 218 -20.87 -2.10 9.76
CA TYR A 218 -22.31 -1.98 9.83
C TYR A 218 -22.93 -1.35 8.56
N ARG A 219 -22.37 -0.25 8.08
CA ARG A 219 -22.88 0.41 6.87
C ARG A 219 -22.75 -0.47 5.64
N ILE A 220 -21.63 -1.17 5.47
CA ILE A 220 -21.43 -2.13 4.38
C ILE A 220 -22.48 -3.25 4.45
N VAL A 221 -22.67 -3.86 5.63
CA VAL A 221 -23.66 -4.91 5.83
C VAL A 221 -25.05 -4.42 5.51
N ARG A 222 -25.43 -3.22 5.97
CA ARG A 222 -26.74 -2.61 5.70
C ARG A 222 -26.97 -2.36 4.20
N GLN A 223 -25.97 -1.82 3.50
CA GLN A 223 -26.08 -1.62 2.04
C GLN A 223 -26.30 -2.95 1.31
N ILE A 224 -25.57 -4.01 1.70
CA ILE A 224 -25.73 -5.34 1.11
C ILE A 224 -27.13 -5.90 1.36
N GLU A 225 -27.68 -5.74 2.59
CA GLU A 225 -29.02 -6.25 2.93
C GLU A 225 -30.14 -5.50 2.20
N THR A 226 -29.96 -4.19 1.96
CA THR A 226 -30.94 -3.36 1.24
C THR A 226 -30.78 -3.38 -0.27
N GLY A 227 -29.74 -4.08 -0.78
CA GLY A 227 -29.40 -4.13 -2.21
C GLY A 227 -28.82 -2.81 -2.74
N GLU A 228 -28.31 -1.97 -1.85
CA GLU A 228 -27.59 -0.74 -2.21
C GLU A 228 -26.12 -1.02 -2.46
N SER A 229 -25.48 -0.18 -3.28
CA SER A 229 -24.04 -0.24 -3.57
C SER A 229 -23.51 1.17 -3.84
N GLN A 230 -23.12 1.84 -2.80
CA GLN A 230 -22.68 3.23 -2.85
C GLN A 230 -21.30 3.40 -2.21
N SER A 231 -20.59 4.45 -2.64
CA SER A 231 -19.46 4.96 -1.88
C SER A 231 -19.97 5.82 -0.70
N GLU A 232 -19.38 5.66 0.47
CA GLU A 232 -19.78 6.42 1.66
C GLU A 232 -18.56 6.85 2.48
N ASN A 233 -18.54 8.11 2.94
CA ASN A 233 -17.47 8.66 3.76
C ASN A 233 -17.90 8.71 5.23
N LEU A 234 -17.35 7.82 6.06
CA LEU A 234 -17.52 7.84 7.52
C LEU A 234 -16.33 8.48 8.26
N TYR A 235 -15.35 9.01 7.53
CA TYR A 235 -14.18 9.70 8.12
C TYR A 235 -14.18 11.20 7.79
N ARG A 236 -15.35 11.84 7.94
CA ARG A 236 -15.63 13.22 7.50
C ARG A 236 -14.77 14.29 8.18
N ASN A 237 -14.22 14.04 9.36
CA ASN A 237 -13.31 14.95 10.05
C ASN A 237 -11.92 15.04 9.39
N ALA A 238 -11.53 14.06 8.56
CA ALA A 238 -10.24 14.03 7.87
C ALA A 238 -10.37 13.98 6.35
N VAL A 239 -11.39 13.28 5.83
CA VAL A 239 -11.60 13.07 4.39
C VAL A 239 -12.64 14.03 3.85
N ARG A 240 -12.24 14.85 2.86
CA ARG A 240 -13.14 15.68 2.06
C ARG A 240 -13.64 14.89 0.87
N ASP A 241 -14.84 15.16 0.41
CA ASP A 241 -15.44 14.40 -0.68
C ASP A 241 -14.62 14.51 -1.98
N ASP A 242 -14.07 15.69 -2.29
CA ASP A 242 -13.20 15.93 -3.46
C ASP A 242 -11.69 15.72 -3.16
N GLY A 243 -11.33 15.26 -1.97
CA GLY A 243 -9.95 15.04 -1.56
C GLY A 243 -9.15 16.32 -1.33
N ASN A 244 -7.83 16.21 -1.49
CA ASN A 244 -6.89 17.30 -1.31
C ASN A 244 -6.41 17.84 -2.67
N ALA A 245 -7.10 18.86 -3.19
CA ALA A 245 -6.81 19.45 -4.48
C ALA A 245 -5.35 19.92 -4.63
N LYS A 246 -4.69 20.40 -3.56
CA LYS A 246 -3.29 20.82 -3.60
C LYS A 246 -2.34 19.64 -3.76
N ALA A 247 -2.60 18.54 -3.04
CA ALA A 247 -1.81 17.33 -3.14
C ALA A 247 -1.97 16.68 -4.52
N LEU A 248 -3.20 16.62 -5.02
CA LEU A 248 -3.50 16.11 -6.37
C LEU A 248 -2.81 16.91 -7.45
N ALA A 249 -2.86 18.26 -7.38
CA ALA A 249 -2.19 19.13 -8.34
C ALA A 249 -0.67 18.93 -8.36
N VAL A 250 -0.05 18.76 -7.18
CA VAL A 250 1.40 18.51 -7.07
C VAL A 250 1.78 17.14 -7.65
N ILE A 251 0.93 16.12 -7.42
CA ILE A 251 1.12 14.79 -8.00
C ILE A 251 1.03 14.87 -9.54
N ASP A 252 -0.02 15.50 -10.05
CA ASP A 252 -0.28 15.58 -11.49
C ASP A 252 0.77 16.42 -12.24
N GLU A 253 1.36 17.43 -11.60
CA GLU A 253 2.47 18.19 -12.19
C GLU A 253 3.72 17.32 -12.43
N VAL A 254 4.04 16.44 -11.47
CA VAL A 254 5.32 15.71 -11.46
C VAL A 254 5.20 14.31 -12.06
N PHE A 255 4.05 13.66 -11.89
CA PHE A 255 3.87 12.26 -12.27
C PHE A 255 2.81 12.07 -13.36
N GLU A 256 2.96 11.02 -14.11
CA GLU A 256 1.96 10.45 -15.02
C GLU A 256 1.67 9.00 -14.64
N THR A 257 0.46 8.54 -14.90
CA THR A 257 0.08 7.13 -14.67
C THR A 257 0.60 6.23 -15.79
N GLY A 258 0.87 4.98 -15.43
CA GLY A 258 1.26 3.94 -16.38
C GLY A 258 1.07 2.56 -15.77
N PRO A 259 1.29 1.47 -16.54
CA PRO A 259 1.21 0.12 -16.02
C PRO A 259 2.31 -0.12 -14.97
N ALA A 260 1.98 -0.84 -13.90
CA ALA A 260 2.96 -1.26 -12.91
C ALA A 260 2.70 -2.68 -12.43
N VAL A 261 3.78 -3.40 -12.15
CA VAL A 261 3.69 -4.75 -11.57
C VAL A 261 3.47 -4.65 -10.07
N TRP A 262 2.45 -5.35 -9.62
CA TRP A 262 2.12 -5.56 -8.21
C TRP A 262 2.48 -6.99 -7.83
N ARG A 263 3.31 -7.13 -6.82
CA ARG A 263 3.69 -8.45 -6.32
C ARG A 263 2.46 -9.28 -5.96
N GLY A 264 2.34 -10.47 -6.55
CA GLY A 264 1.20 -11.37 -6.33
C GLY A 264 -0.05 -11.09 -7.15
N LEU A 265 -0.16 -9.93 -7.84
CA LEU A 265 -1.29 -9.58 -8.70
C LEU A 265 -0.90 -9.51 -10.19
N GLY A 266 0.40 -9.36 -10.49
CA GLY A 266 0.88 -9.12 -11.84
C GLY A 266 0.81 -7.64 -12.24
N GLU A 267 0.84 -7.39 -13.56
CA GLU A 267 0.77 -6.04 -14.09
C GLU A 267 -0.66 -5.49 -14.06
N ILE A 268 -0.82 -4.29 -13.51
CA ILE A 268 -2.09 -3.56 -13.45
C ILE A 268 -1.94 -2.26 -14.23
N ALA A 269 -2.77 -2.07 -15.25
CA ALA A 269 -2.78 -0.88 -16.08
C ALA A 269 -3.10 0.38 -15.25
N GLY A 270 -2.42 1.50 -15.52
CA GLY A 270 -2.69 2.79 -14.88
C GLY A 270 -2.37 2.87 -13.38
N SER A 271 -1.76 1.84 -12.80
CA SER A 271 -1.54 1.75 -11.36
C SER A 271 -0.18 2.24 -10.87
N GLY A 272 0.75 2.53 -11.77
CA GLY A 272 2.07 3.08 -11.46
C GLY A 272 2.14 4.58 -11.68
N LEU A 273 3.03 5.24 -10.95
CA LEU A 273 3.32 6.67 -11.11
C LEU A 273 4.77 6.84 -11.57
N TYR A 274 4.96 7.48 -12.71
CA TYR A 274 6.22 7.71 -13.37
C TYR A 274 6.45 9.20 -13.62
N LEU A 275 7.71 9.63 -13.65
CA LEU A 275 8.05 11.02 -13.85
C LEU A 275 7.67 11.47 -15.26
N ARG A 276 6.97 12.61 -15.36
CA ARG A 276 6.54 13.20 -16.63
C ARG A 276 7.40 14.37 -17.06
N GLY A 277 7.43 14.62 -18.39
CA GLY A 277 7.91 15.85 -18.99
C GLY A 277 9.28 16.28 -18.49
N GLU A 278 9.34 17.47 -17.94
CA GLU A 278 10.56 18.10 -17.44
C GLU A 278 11.17 17.45 -16.19
N TYR A 279 10.42 16.58 -15.50
CA TYR A 279 10.93 15.78 -14.38
C TYR A 279 11.57 14.47 -14.83
N ALA A 280 11.46 14.08 -16.10
CA ALA A 280 12.05 12.84 -16.63
C ALA A 280 13.57 12.75 -16.43
N ALA A 281 14.27 13.89 -16.34
CA ALA A 281 15.71 13.94 -16.05
C ALA A 281 16.08 13.39 -14.65
N TYR A 282 15.11 13.30 -13.74
CA TYR A 282 15.29 12.73 -12.42
C TYR A 282 14.93 11.23 -12.35
N ASP A 283 14.52 10.59 -13.46
CA ASP A 283 14.21 9.16 -13.45
C ASP A 283 15.48 8.31 -13.27
N GLY A 284 15.42 7.39 -12.33
CA GLY A 284 16.48 6.44 -11.99
C GLY A 284 16.29 5.06 -12.61
N GLY A 285 15.41 4.91 -13.62
CA GLY A 285 15.15 3.62 -14.27
C GLY A 285 13.95 2.88 -13.68
N SER A 286 12.84 3.57 -13.52
CA SER A 286 11.64 3.09 -12.84
C SER A 286 10.71 2.21 -13.68
N ARG A 287 10.83 2.25 -15.02
CA ARG A 287 9.93 1.52 -15.93
C ARG A 287 10.44 0.11 -16.23
N GLY A 288 9.53 -0.82 -16.50
CA GLY A 288 9.85 -2.18 -16.92
C GLY A 288 10.33 -3.11 -15.79
N LEU A 289 10.14 -2.69 -14.54
CA LEU A 289 10.45 -3.53 -13.39
C LEU A 289 9.36 -4.60 -13.24
N SER A 290 9.74 -5.86 -13.33
CA SER A 290 8.85 -7.02 -13.31
C SER A 290 8.98 -7.82 -12.01
N GLU A 291 8.12 -8.83 -11.83
CA GLU A 291 8.24 -9.81 -10.75
C GLU A 291 9.03 -11.00 -11.31
N ASP A 292 10.33 -11.00 -11.09
CA ASP A 292 11.24 -11.99 -11.68
C ASP A 292 11.55 -13.16 -10.72
N MET A 293 11.13 -13.06 -9.47
CA MET A 293 11.36 -14.10 -8.48
C MET A 293 10.12 -14.98 -8.32
N GLU A 294 10.26 -16.26 -8.61
CA GLU A 294 9.36 -17.25 -8.06
C GLU A 294 9.53 -17.25 -6.53
N LEU A 295 8.49 -16.80 -5.82
CA LEU A 295 8.44 -17.01 -4.37
C LEU A 295 8.61 -18.51 -4.10
N PRO A 296 9.30 -18.93 -2.99
CA PRO A 296 9.34 -20.34 -2.62
C PRO A 296 7.93 -20.92 -2.73
N ALA A 297 7.79 -22.08 -3.37
CA ALA A 297 6.49 -22.70 -3.68
C ALA A 297 5.54 -22.81 -2.45
N ALA A 298 6.11 -22.80 -1.25
CA ALA A 298 5.39 -22.80 0.01
C ALA A 298 4.92 -21.41 0.47
N CYS A 299 5.46 -20.30 -0.09
CA CYS A 299 5.06 -18.95 0.29
C CYS A 299 3.80 -18.52 -0.45
N ARG A 300 2.75 -18.18 0.30
CA ARG A 300 1.45 -17.77 -0.22
C ARG A 300 1.23 -16.25 -0.10
N CYS A 301 2.31 -15.45 -0.16
CA CYS A 301 2.25 -13.99 0.02
C CYS A 301 1.26 -13.33 -0.95
N GLY A 302 1.23 -13.72 -2.22
CA GLY A 302 0.28 -13.23 -3.20
C GLY A 302 -1.18 -13.49 -2.81
N ASP A 303 -1.49 -14.69 -2.33
CA ASP A 303 -2.85 -15.04 -1.89
C ASP A 303 -3.28 -14.27 -0.63
N VAL A 304 -2.32 -14.02 0.28
CA VAL A 304 -2.57 -13.19 1.48
C VAL A 304 -2.85 -11.73 1.08
N ILE A 305 -2.04 -11.15 0.18
CA ILE A 305 -2.18 -9.76 -0.26
C ILE A 305 -3.55 -9.51 -0.90
N VAL A 306 -4.11 -10.49 -1.56
CA VAL A 306 -5.43 -10.38 -2.21
C VAL A 306 -6.58 -10.95 -1.35
N GLY A 307 -6.31 -11.37 -0.11
CA GLY A 307 -7.33 -11.86 0.82
C GLY A 307 -7.95 -13.22 0.45
N ARG A 308 -7.29 -14.03 -0.38
CA ARG A 308 -7.74 -15.41 -0.67
C ARG A 308 -7.56 -16.32 0.53
N ILE A 309 -6.47 -16.12 1.28
CA ILE A 309 -6.19 -16.82 2.53
C ILE A 309 -5.82 -15.81 3.62
N ASP A 310 -6.04 -16.18 4.88
CA ASP A 310 -5.50 -15.44 6.01
C ASP A 310 -4.00 -15.78 6.20
N PRO A 311 -3.19 -14.88 6.80
CA PRO A 311 -1.75 -15.12 6.98
C PRO A 311 -1.38 -16.43 7.64
N ASP A 312 -2.14 -16.89 8.65
CA ASP A 312 -1.89 -18.13 9.39
C ASP A 312 -2.25 -19.41 8.61
N GLU A 313 -2.99 -19.28 7.50
CA GLU A 313 -3.21 -20.36 6.56
C GLU A 313 -2.01 -20.57 5.62
N CYS A 314 -1.04 -19.65 5.58
CA CYS A 314 0.19 -19.81 4.82
C CYS A 314 1.10 -20.86 5.51
N PRO A 315 1.55 -21.92 4.80
CA PRO A 315 2.38 -22.98 5.37
C PRO A 315 3.69 -22.48 6.01
N MET A 316 4.21 -21.35 5.54
CA MET A 316 5.46 -20.74 6.03
C MET A 316 5.26 -19.85 7.26
N PHE A 317 4.03 -19.43 7.56
CA PHE A 317 3.75 -18.47 8.62
C PHE A 317 4.20 -19.00 10.00
N GLY A 318 5.13 -18.29 10.64
CA GLY A 318 5.70 -18.66 11.94
C GLY A 318 6.54 -19.94 11.98
N LYS A 319 6.74 -20.61 10.83
CA LYS A 319 7.50 -21.88 10.75
C LYS A 319 8.77 -21.79 9.92
N GLY A 320 8.98 -20.71 9.21
CA GLY A 320 10.13 -20.46 8.33
C GLY A 320 10.07 -19.05 7.76
N CYS A 321 8.95 -18.35 7.98
CA CYS A 321 8.78 -16.95 7.65
C CYS A 321 8.30 -16.21 8.89
N ASP A 322 9.16 -15.42 9.49
CA ASP A 322 8.92 -14.58 10.65
C ASP A 322 9.61 -13.21 10.48
N PRO A 323 9.43 -12.23 11.39
CA PRO A 323 10.06 -10.91 11.26
C PRO A 323 11.59 -10.90 11.31
N MET A 324 12.22 -11.97 11.79
CA MET A 324 13.68 -12.09 11.83
C MET A 324 14.23 -12.70 10.53
N ALA A 325 13.46 -13.61 9.90
CA ALA A 325 13.79 -14.28 8.64
C ALA A 325 12.59 -14.24 7.67
N PRO A 326 12.24 -13.05 7.14
CA PRO A 326 11.06 -12.90 6.28
C PRO A 326 11.33 -13.44 4.87
N TYR A 327 10.45 -14.33 4.40
CA TYR A 327 10.46 -14.77 2.99
C TYR A 327 9.73 -13.80 2.06
N GLY A 328 8.74 -13.11 2.56
CA GLY A 328 7.95 -12.16 1.79
C GLY A 328 7.86 -10.79 2.45
N PRO A 329 7.65 -9.72 1.65
CA PRO A 329 7.59 -8.35 2.16
C PRO A 329 6.43 -8.13 3.15
N CYS A 330 5.38 -8.92 3.07
CA CYS A 330 4.23 -8.87 3.97
C CYS A 330 4.60 -9.17 5.45
N MET A 331 5.68 -9.92 5.68
CA MET A 331 6.24 -10.18 7.01
C MET A 331 7.20 -9.07 7.47
N VAL A 332 7.79 -8.33 6.51
CA VAL A 332 8.76 -7.25 6.79
C VAL A 332 8.08 -5.97 7.27
N SER A 333 7.09 -5.51 6.51
CA SER A 333 6.46 -4.21 6.74
C SER A 333 5.61 -4.21 8.02
N ALA A 334 5.66 -3.07 8.72
CA ALA A 334 4.77 -2.82 9.86
C ALA A 334 3.29 -2.80 9.47
N GLU A 335 3.00 -2.49 8.22
CA GLU A 335 1.66 -2.48 7.61
C GLU A 335 1.32 -3.78 6.86
N GLY A 336 2.25 -4.71 6.78
CA GLY A 336 2.04 -6.00 6.12
C GLY A 336 1.17 -6.94 6.93
N SER A 337 0.17 -7.54 6.31
CA SER A 337 -0.80 -8.42 6.97
C SER A 337 -0.13 -9.55 7.75
N CYS A 338 0.86 -10.25 7.16
CA CYS A 338 1.60 -11.31 7.86
C CYS A 338 2.31 -10.78 9.11
N GLY A 339 3.01 -9.65 9.01
CA GLY A 339 3.71 -9.05 10.15
C GLY A 339 2.75 -8.59 11.26
N ILE A 340 1.59 -8.02 10.90
CA ILE A 340 0.55 -7.64 11.86
C ILE A 340 -0.02 -8.87 12.56
N TRP A 341 -0.40 -9.89 11.81
CA TRP A 341 -0.94 -11.14 12.37
C TRP A 341 0.07 -11.81 13.29
N TYR A 342 1.35 -11.87 12.90
CA TYR A 342 2.39 -12.48 13.72
C TYR A 342 2.53 -11.79 15.08
N ARG A 343 2.60 -10.45 15.08
CA ARG A 343 2.74 -9.66 16.33
C ARG A 343 1.52 -9.73 17.26
N ASN A 344 0.35 -10.07 16.75
CA ASN A 344 -0.88 -10.11 17.54
C ASN A 344 -1.34 -11.53 17.90
N LYS A 345 -0.75 -12.57 17.30
CA LYS A 345 -1.04 -13.98 17.65
C LYS A 345 0.08 -14.64 18.47
N HIS A 346 1.23 -14.01 18.54
CA HIS A 346 2.41 -14.42 19.30
C HIS A 346 2.90 -13.28 20.21
#